data_3cee576a03e5d6cd7e0ed2a4661a148c
#
_entry.id   3cee576a03e5d6cd7e0ed2a4661a148c
#
_cell.length_a   1.000
_cell.length_b   1.000
_cell.length_c   1.000
_cell.angle_alpha   90.00
_cell.angle_beta   90.00
_cell.angle_gamma   90.00
#
_symmetry.space_group_name_H-M   'P 1'
#
loop_
_entity.id
_entity.type
_entity.pdbx_description
1 polymer ?
#
loop_
_entity_poly.entity_id
_entity_poly.type
_entity_poly.pdbx_seq_one_letter_code
_entity_poly.pdbx_strand_id
1 'polypeptide(L)'
;MTKRIILFASGNGSNVEEICRFFEQDLSVTVVAVLTNNLNAGVIQRVKQFGLKAEVFNKADFTEGGLLKKVIDLKPDLIVLAGFLWKIGNDWVNTFPNKIINIHPALLPKYGGKGMYGHHVHKAVKANGERVTGITIHYVNEAYDEGAIIFQEEVQLMAEDSVEDIAKKVHALEHRHFPSVIDQLLKKESNEV
;
A
#
# COMPACT_ATOMS: atom_id res chain seq x y z
N MET A 1 -16.88 4.37 16.91
CA MET A 1 -16.36 5.54 16.15
C MET A 1 -15.97 5.07 14.75
N THR A 2 -16.14 5.91 13.74
CA THR A 2 -15.73 5.57 12.35
C THR A 2 -14.21 5.61 12.25
N LYS A 3 -13.60 4.53 11.76
CA LYS A 3 -12.16 4.43 11.51
C LYS A 3 -11.76 5.25 10.27
N ARG A 4 -10.66 5.94 10.35
CA ARG A 4 -10.18 6.89 9.34
C ARG A 4 -8.91 6.35 8.67
N ILE A 5 -8.96 6.11 7.35
CA ILE A 5 -7.79 5.63 6.62
C ILE A 5 -7.31 6.66 5.60
N ILE A 6 -6.00 6.71 5.40
CA ILE A 6 -5.34 7.52 4.37
C ILE A 6 -4.61 6.58 3.42
N LEU A 7 -4.79 6.78 2.12
CA LEU A 7 -4.19 5.96 1.07
C LEU A 7 -3.12 6.75 0.31
N PHE A 8 -1.93 6.16 0.15
CA PHE A 8 -0.85 6.71 -0.66
C PHE A 8 -0.60 5.84 -1.89
N ALA A 9 -0.49 6.46 -3.06
CA ALA A 9 -0.15 5.77 -4.29
C ALA A 9 0.69 6.66 -5.23
N SER A 10 1.65 6.07 -5.95
CA SER A 10 2.46 6.79 -6.94
C SER A 10 2.06 6.50 -8.40
N GLY A 11 1.29 5.43 -8.63
CA GLY A 11 1.04 4.88 -9.96
C GLY A 11 -0.43 4.73 -10.33
N ASN A 12 -0.76 3.60 -10.92
CA ASN A 12 -2.08 3.31 -11.49
C ASN A 12 -3.22 3.38 -10.46
N GLY A 13 -2.97 2.97 -9.21
CA GLY A 13 -3.95 3.07 -8.12
C GLY A 13 -5.00 1.97 -8.11
N SER A 14 -4.75 0.80 -8.72
CA SER A 14 -5.68 -0.32 -8.71
C SER A 14 -5.96 -0.83 -7.29
N ASN A 15 -4.93 -0.92 -6.45
CA ASN A 15 -5.11 -1.27 -5.04
C ASN A 15 -5.94 -0.23 -4.27
N VAL A 16 -5.73 1.07 -4.55
CA VAL A 16 -6.57 2.14 -3.96
C VAL A 16 -8.02 1.98 -4.37
N GLU A 17 -8.27 1.67 -5.65
CA GLU A 17 -9.62 1.44 -6.17
C GLU A 17 -10.30 0.27 -5.46
N GLU A 18 -9.62 -0.88 -5.31
CA GLU A 18 -10.18 -2.04 -4.63
C GLU A 18 -10.42 -1.78 -3.13
N ILE A 19 -9.55 -1.04 -2.46
CA ILE A 19 -9.76 -0.62 -1.07
C ILE A 19 -11.00 0.28 -0.97
N CYS A 20 -11.13 1.29 -1.84
CA CYS A 20 -12.30 2.16 -1.85
C CYS A 20 -13.59 1.38 -2.12
N ARG A 21 -13.58 0.44 -3.07
CA ARG A 21 -14.73 -0.40 -3.40
C ARG A 21 -15.13 -1.30 -2.23
N PHE A 22 -14.16 -1.88 -1.54
CA PHE A 22 -14.40 -2.77 -0.39
C PHE A 22 -15.12 -2.03 0.75
N PHE A 23 -14.72 -0.78 1.02
CA PHE A 23 -15.29 0.02 2.11
C PHE A 23 -16.45 0.94 1.66
N GLU A 24 -16.87 0.90 0.40
CA GLU A 24 -17.89 1.82 -0.12
C GLU A 24 -19.22 1.77 0.64
N GLN A 25 -19.60 0.59 1.10
CA GLN A 25 -20.85 0.37 1.86
C GLN A 25 -20.62 0.22 3.37
N ASP A 26 -19.37 0.29 3.82
CA ASP A 26 -19.02 0.14 5.23
C ASP A 26 -18.97 1.49 5.94
N LEU A 27 -20.01 1.80 6.71
CA LEU A 27 -20.10 3.04 7.47
C LEU A 27 -19.12 3.11 8.66
N SER A 28 -18.45 2.01 8.99
CA SER A 28 -17.47 1.96 10.07
C SER A 28 -16.07 2.42 9.65
N VAL A 29 -15.79 2.53 8.35
CA VAL A 29 -14.50 2.97 7.79
C VAL A 29 -14.69 4.12 6.80
N THR A 30 -13.82 5.11 6.86
CA THR A 30 -13.84 6.25 5.92
C THR A 30 -12.45 6.49 5.34
N VAL A 31 -12.33 6.55 4.02
CA VAL A 31 -11.14 7.05 3.33
C VAL A 31 -11.17 8.57 3.41
N VAL A 32 -10.34 9.14 4.30
CA VAL A 32 -10.33 10.60 4.55
C VAL A 32 -9.40 11.37 3.62
N ALA A 33 -8.44 10.69 3.00
CA ALA A 33 -7.58 11.28 1.97
C ALA A 33 -6.99 10.19 1.05
N VAL A 34 -6.78 10.55 -0.20
CA VAL A 34 -5.95 9.82 -1.16
C VAL A 34 -4.84 10.76 -1.60
N LEU A 35 -3.58 10.36 -1.41
CA LEU A 35 -2.40 11.19 -1.59
C LEU A 35 -1.49 10.58 -2.67
N THR A 36 -0.99 11.41 -3.57
CA THR A 36 -0.06 10.98 -4.63
C THR A 36 1.07 11.98 -4.83
N ASN A 37 2.27 11.47 -5.10
CA ASN A 37 3.46 12.26 -5.43
C ASN A 37 3.65 12.44 -6.96
N ASN A 38 2.65 12.07 -7.76
CA ASN A 38 2.74 12.08 -9.22
C ASN A 38 1.49 12.70 -9.86
N LEU A 39 1.67 13.82 -10.53
CA LEU A 39 0.60 14.54 -11.26
C LEU A 39 -0.11 13.68 -12.32
N ASN A 40 0.59 12.69 -12.87
CA ASN A 40 0.09 11.80 -13.92
C ASN A 40 -0.35 10.44 -13.40
N ALA A 41 -0.47 10.28 -12.07
CA ALA A 41 -0.87 9.00 -11.48
C ALA A 41 -2.30 8.63 -11.87
N GLY A 42 -2.51 7.38 -12.30
CA GLY A 42 -3.83 6.85 -12.66
C GLY A 42 -4.81 6.87 -11.50
N VAL A 43 -4.33 6.82 -10.26
CA VAL A 43 -5.14 6.91 -9.05
C VAL A 43 -6.03 8.16 -9.04
N ILE A 44 -5.58 9.28 -9.62
CA ILE A 44 -6.32 10.55 -9.67
C ILE A 44 -7.68 10.40 -10.38
N GLN A 45 -7.73 9.60 -11.43
CA GLN A 45 -8.98 9.34 -12.16
C GLN A 45 -9.82 8.25 -11.48
N ARG A 46 -9.15 7.20 -10.97
CA ARG A 46 -9.83 6.05 -10.37
C ARG A 46 -10.68 6.41 -9.16
N VAL A 47 -10.20 7.28 -8.28
CA VAL A 47 -10.91 7.60 -7.04
C VAL A 47 -12.13 8.49 -7.25
N LYS A 48 -12.28 9.12 -8.42
CA LYS A 48 -13.44 9.99 -8.71
C LYS A 48 -14.77 9.26 -8.67
N GLN A 49 -14.81 8.00 -9.07
CA GLN A 49 -16.02 7.18 -9.04
C GLN A 49 -16.57 6.96 -7.63
N PHE A 50 -15.73 7.10 -6.60
CA PHE A 50 -16.10 7.03 -5.18
C PHE A 50 -16.35 8.42 -4.55
N GLY A 51 -16.47 9.47 -5.36
CA GLY A 51 -16.63 10.84 -4.87
C GLY A 51 -15.37 11.41 -4.19
N LEU A 52 -14.23 10.74 -4.31
CA LEU A 52 -12.96 11.15 -3.72
C LEU A 52 -12.12 11.97 -4.70
N LYS A 53 -11.24 12.82 -4.14
CA LYS A 53 -10.22 13.56 -4.90
C LYS A 53 -8.85 13.15 -4.39
N ALA A 54 -8.00 12.66 -5.29
CA ALA A 54 -6.60 12.47 -4.95
C ALA A 54 -5.89 13.83 -4.92
N GLU A 55 -5.15 14.05 -3.85
CA GLU A 55 -4.34 15.25 -3.66
C GLU A 55 -2.91 14.97 -4.07
N VAL A 56 -2.37 15.87 -4.89
CA VAL A 56 -0.98 15.78 -5.35
C VAL A 56 -0.10 16.62 -4.45
N PHE A 57 0.99 16.04 -3.98
CA PHE A 57 2.02 16.72 -3.18
C PHE A 57 3.39 16.62 -3.83
N ASN A 58 4.25 17.55 -3.53
CA ASN A 58 5.62 17.58 -4.03
C ASN A 58 6.63 17.04 -3.01
N LYS A 59 7.92 17.00 -3.42
CA LYS A 59 8.98 16.47 -2.56
C LYS A 59 9.19 17.32 -1.31
N ALA A 60 9.16 18.64 -1.42
CA ALA A 60 9.34 19.56 -0.30
C ALA A 60 8.24 19.37 0.75
N ASP A 61 6.96 19.34 0.34
CA ASP A 61 5.83 19.07 1.24
C ASP A 61 6.02 17.79 2.04
N PHE A 62 6.54 16.74 1.37
CA PHE A 62 6.75 15.44 1.98
C PHE A 62 7.94 15.41 2.96
N THR A 63 9.06 16.09 2.64
CA THR A 63 10.31 16.03 3.41
C THR A 63 10.44 17.13 4.45
N GLU A 64 9.76 18.26 4.30
CA GLU A 64 9.85 19.41 5.21
C GLU A 64 8.68 19.47 6.22
N GLY A 65 7.88 18.42 6.29
CA GLY A 65 6.85 18.22 7.30
C GLY A 65 5.49 18.85 7.00
N GLY A 66 5.32 19.58 5.90
CA GLY A 66 4.04 20.17 5.54
C GLY A 66 2.93 19.14 5.36
N LEU A 67 3.21 18.08 4.60
CA LEU A 67 2.28 16.98 4.41
C LEU A 67 2.06 16.18 5.69
N LEU A 68 3.13 15.94 6.48
CA LEU A 68 3.02 15.22 7.75
C LEU A 68 2.05 15.93 8.70
N LYS A 69 2.19 17.26 8.86
CA LYS A 69 1.27 18.06 9.68
C LYS A 69 -0.18 17.92 9.23
N LYS A 70 -0.43 18.00 7.92
CA LYS A 70 -1.76 17.80 7.35
C LYS A 70 -2.33 16.41 7.68
N VAL A 71 -1.51 15.37 7.57
CA VAL A 71 -1.92 14.00 7.89
C VAL A 71 -2.22 13.84 9.38
N ILE A 72 -1.46 14.49 10.27
CA ILE A 72 -1.74 14.53 11.71
C ILE A 72 -3.12 15.15 11.97
N ASP A 73 -3.43 16.27 11.35
CA ASP A 73 -4.72 16.96 11.51
C ASP A 73 -5.92 16.11 11.03
N LEU A 74 -5.69 15.22 10.08
CA LEU A 74 -6.69 14.26 9.60
C LEU A 74 -6.93 13.10 10.58
N LYS A 75 -6.09 12.92 11.60
CA LYS A 75 -6.22 11.89 12.66
C LYS A 75 -6.52 10.49 12.09
N PRO A 76 -5.65 9.92 11.25
CA PRO A 76 -5.87 8.58 10.72
C PRO A 76 -5.71 7.50 11.80
N ASP A 77 -6.53 6.48 11.72
CA ASP A 77 -6.31 5.22 12.44
C ASP A 77 -5.26 4.37 11.70
N LEU A 78 -5.26 4.40 10.35
CA LEU A 78 -4.30 3.67 9.55
C LEU A 78 -3.88 4.46 8.31
N ILE A 79 -2.59 4.41 7.97
CA ILE A 79 -2.00 4.92 6.73
C ILE A 79 -1.60 3.72 5.88
N VAL A 80 -2.08 3.68 4.64
CA VAL A 80 -1.91 2.54 3.73
C VAL A 80 -1.09 2.96 2.53
N LEU A 81 0.07 2.35 2.34
CA LEU A 81 0.90 2.52 1.15
C LEU A 81 0.49 1.49 0.10
N ALA A 82 -0.25 1.93 -0.90
CA ALA A 82 -0.82 1.12 -1.98
C ALA A 82 -0.08 1.38 -3.30
N GLY A 83 1.18 0.96 -3.38
CA GLY A 83 2.07 1.26 -4.51
C GLY A 83 2.66 2.67 -4.43
N PHE A 84 3.04 3.10 -3.24
CA PHE A 84 3.76 4.34 -3.00
C PHE A 84 5.27 4.10 -3.05
N LEU A 85 6.00 4.90 -3.85
CA LEU A 85 7.39 4.61 -4.21
C LEU A 85 8.45 5.36 -3.40
N TRP A 86 8.09 6.41 -2.67
CA TRP A 86 9.06 7.12 -1.84
C TRP A 86 9.19 6.46 -0.49
N LYS A 87 10.42 6.51 0.04
CA LYS A 87 10.69 6.02 1.39
C LYS A 87 9.98 6.90 2.42
N ILE A 88 9.28 6.29 3.34
CA ILE A 88 8.74 6.93 4.53
C ILE A 88 9.90 7.30 5.45
N GLY A 89 9.96 8.56 5.87
CA GLY A 89 10.99 9.05 6.79
C GLY A 89 10.71 8.68 8.25
N ASN A 90 11.74 8.80 9.09
CA ASN A 90 11.65 8.50 10.52
C ASN A 90 10.57 9.35 11.22
N ASP A 91 10.41 10.61 10.81
CA ASP A 91 9.39 11.49 11.37
C ASP A 91 7.97 10.92 11.24
N TRP A 92 7.68 10.28 10.10
CA TRP A 92 6.41 9.61 9.86
C TRP A 92 6.25 8.37 10.73
N VAL A 93 7.28 7.51 10.78
CA VAL A 93 7.26 6.27 11.57
C VAL A 93 7.11 6.58 13.06
N ASN A 94 7.82 7.59 13.57
CA ASN A 94 7.75 8.01 14.96
C ASN A 94 6.42 8.69 15.31
N THR A 95 5.79 9.40 14.36
CA THR A 95 4.49 10.06 14.56
C THR A 95 3.34 9.05 14.53
N PHE A 96 3.45 8.00 13.71
CA PHE A 96 2.42 7.00 13.50
C PHE A 96 2.94 5.58 13.78
N PRO A 97 3.39 5.29 15.01
CA PRO A 97 3.95 3.98 15.36
C PRO A 97 2.90 2.88 15.14
N ASN A 98 3.27 1.84 14.38
CA ASN A 98 2.41 0.71 14.00
C ASN A 98 1.12 1.09 13.25
N LYS A 99 1.06 2.30 12.68
CA LYS A 99 -0.11 2.77 11.92
C LYS A 99 0.17 2.99 10.43
N ILE A 100 1.34 2.62 9.95
CA ILE A 100 1.68 2.69 8.53
C ILE A 100 1.92 1.27 8.04
N ILE A 101 1.18 0.85 7.02
CA ILE A 101 1.36 -0.45 6.38
C ILE A 101 1.68 -0.30 4.90
N ASN A 102 2.39 -1.28 4.36
CA ASN A 102 2.73 -1.36 2.94
C ASN A 102 2.37 -2.72 2.37
N ILE A 103 2.04 -2.78 1.09
CA ILE A 103 1.97 -4.01 0.33
C ILE A 103 3.17 -4.10 -0.62
N HIS A 104 3.90 -5.21 -0.53
CA HIS A 104 5.05 -5.50 -1.36
C HIS A 104 4.76 -6.70 -2.28
N PRO A 105 5.07 -6.61 -3.61
CA PRO A 105 4.67 -7.61 -4.60
C PRO A 105 5.59 -8.84 -4.67
N ALA A 106 6.11 -9.28 -3.52
CA ALA A 106 6.89 -10.51 -3.36
C ALA A 106 6.79 -11.06 -1.94
N LEU A 107 7.33 -12.25 -1.73
CA LEU A 107 7.47 -12.89 -0.42
C LEU A 107 8.74 -12.39 0.28
N LEU A 108 8.60 -11.36 1.11
CA LEU A 108 9.72 -10.83 1.89
C LEU A 108 10.32 -11.92 2.81
N PRO A 109 11.63 -11.88 3.06
CA PRO A 109 12.60 -10.82 2.72
C PRO A 109 13.15 -10.88 1.29
N LYS A 110 12.81 -11.89 0.48
CA LYS A 110 13.26 -11.96 -0.92
C LYS A 110 12.66 -10.81 -1.72
N TYR A 111 13.47 -10.24 -2.62
CA TYR A 111 13.04 -9.17 -3.53
C TYR A 111 12.52 -7.92 -2.85
N GLY A 112 12.94 -7.66 -1.59
CA GLY A 112 12.71 -6.42 -0.87
C GLY A 112 13.86 -5.43 -1.01
N GLY A 113 13.68 -4.22 -0.46
CA GLY A 113 14.72 -3.21 -0.35
C GLY A 113 14.75 -2.18 -1.49
N LYS A 114 15.76 -1.32 -1.44
CA LYS A 114 15.88 -0.18 -2.35
C LYS A 114 15.90 -0.60 -3.83
N GLY A 115 14.97 -0.06 -4.62
CA GLY A 115 14.85 -0.33 -6.05
C GLY A 115 13.95 -1.53 -6.40
N MET A 116 13.49 -2.29 -5.41
CA MET A 116 12.59 -3.43 -5.59
C MET A 116 11.13 -2.98 -5.44
N TYR A 117 10.51 -2.60 -6.56
CA TYR A 117 9.10 -2.20 -6.61
C TYR A 117 8.46 -2.56 -7.96
N GLY A 118 7.18 -2.89 -7.94
CA GLY A 118 6.37 -3.13 -9.13
C GLY A 118 7.03 -4.06 -10.13
N HIS A 119 7.15 -3.62 -11.38
CA HIS A 119 7.70 -4.42 -12.48
C HIS A 119 9.16 -4.90 -12.25
N HIS A 120 9.98 -4.16 -11.49
CA HIS A 120 11.35 -4.59 -11.17
C HIS A 120 11.37 -5.88 -10.35
N VAL A 121 10.44 -6.03 -9.41
CA VAL A 121 10.28 -7.25 -8.62
C VAL A 121 9.92 -8.43 -9.52
N HIS A 122 8.91 -8.28 -10.37
CA HIS A 122 8.46 -9.35 -11.27
C HIS A 122 9.56 -9.78 -12.27
N LYS A 123 10.34 -8.81 -12.77
CA LYS A 123 11.54 -9.11 -13.59
C LYS A 123 12.57 -9.93 -12.83
N ALA A 124 12.88 -9.55 -11.60
CA ALA A 124 13.85 -10.26 -10.78
C ALA A 124 13.37 -11.68 -10.44
N VAL A 125 12.10 -11.85 -10.08
CA VAL A 125 11.47 -13.16 -9.85
C VAL A 125 11.59 -14.05 -11.08
N LYS A 126 11.25 -13.53 -12.27
CA LYS A 126 11.37 -14.28 -13.54
C LYS A 126 12.81 -14.62 -13.87
N ALA A 127 13.72 -13.65 -13.74
CA ALA A 127 15.15 -13.83 -14.07
C ALA A 127 15.81 -14.90 -13.17
N ASN A 128 15.37 -15.02 -11.92
CA ASN A 128 15.87 -16.04 -10.99
C ASN A 128 15.18 -17.39 -11.12
N GLY A 129 14.25 -17.55 -12.06
CA GLY A 129 13.56 -18.83 -12.30
C GLY A 129 12.74 -19.31 -11.09
N GLU A 130 12.23 -18.39 -10.29
CA GLU A 130 11.39 -18.76 -9.14
C GLU A 130 10.13 -19.49 -9.60
N ARG A 131 9.74 -20.50 -8.83
CA ARG A 131 8.51 -21.26 -9.06
C ARG A 131 7.34 -20.78 -8.22
N VAL A 132 7.62 -19.91 -7.27
CA VAL A 132 6.66 -19.32 -6.34
C VAL A 132 7.00 -17.86 -6.16
N THR A 133 5.99 -17.01 -6.13
CA THR A 133 6.06 -15.63 -5.67
C THR A 133 4.81 -15.31 -4.85
N GLY A 134 4.58 -14.06 -4.52
CA GLY A 134 3.38 -13.71 -3.76
C GLY A 134 3.36 -12.24 -3.39
N ILE A 135 2.68 -11.98 -2.30
CA ILE A 135 2.57 -10.65 -1.69
C ILE A 135 3.00 -10.68 -0.23
N THR A 136 3.47 -9.55 0.27
CA THR A 136 3.69 -9.32 1.70
C THR A 136 3.05 -8.01 2.10
N ILE A 137 2.17 -8.06 3.11
CA ILE A 137 1.66 -6.87 3.80
C ILE A 137 2.43 -6.77 5.12
N HIS A 138 3.04 -5.62 5.39
CA HIS A 138 3.90 -5.44 6.55
C HIS A 138 3.75 -4.04 7.12
N TYR A 139 4.09 -3.87 8.40
CA TYR A 139 4.27 -2.55 9.00
C TYR A 139 5.48 -1.86 8.40
N VAL A 140 5.41 -0.54 8.26
CA VAL A 140 6.53 0.27 7.79
C VAL A 140 7.38 0.69 8.98
N ASN A 141 8.69 0.48 8.83
CA ASN A 141 9.71 0.95 9.76
C ASN A 141 10.74 1.86 9.04
N GLU A 142 11.86 2.14 9.67
CA GLU A 142 12.92 3.00 9.15
C GLU A 142 13.69 2.40 7.96
N ALA A 143 13.61 1.09 7.76
CA ALA A 143 14.23 0.39 6.65
C ALA A 143 13.24 0.12 5.51
N TYR A 144 13.74 -0.17 4.31
CA TYR A 144 12.86 -0.59 3.21
C TYR A 144 12.45 -2.06 3.40
N ASP A 145 11.15 -2.32 3.43
CA ASP A 145 10.54 -3.66 3.38
C ASP A 145 10.99 -4.62 4.51
N GLU A 146 11.44 -4.08 5.65
CA GLU A 146 11.97 -4.85 6.80
C GLU A 146 11.06 -4.80 8.04
N GLY A 147 9.92 -4.14 7.95
CA GLY A 147 8.96 -4.07 9.05
C GLY A 147 8.27 -5.41 9.31
N ALA A 148 7.67 -5.54 10.50
CA ALA A 148 6.99 -6.77 10.91
C ALA A 148 5.91 -7.19 9.90
N ILE A 149 5.96 -8.44 9.47
CA ILE A 149 5.02 -9.03 8.52
C ILE A 149 3.67 -9.21 9.19
N ILE A 150 2.62 -8.73 8.52
CA ILE A 150 1.22 -8.86 8.93
C ILE A 150 0.58 -10.06 8.23
N PHE A 151 0.83 -10.17 6.92
CA PHE A 151 0.23 -11.19 6.07
C PHE A 151 1.12 -11.49 4.86
N GLN A 152 1.16 -12.75 4.47
CA GLN A 152 1.76 -13.18 3.20
C GLN A 152 0.83 -14.18 2.53
N GLU A 153 0.79 -14.15 1.19
CA GLU A 153 0.12 -15.14 0.37
C GLU A 153 0.98 -15.45 -0.84
N GLU A 154 1.03 -16.72 -1.20
CA GLU A 154 1.85 -17.20 -2.31
C GLU A 154 1.04 -17.56 -3.53
N VAL A 155 1.68 -17.53 -4.70
CA VAL A 155 1.15 -18.01 -5.97
C VAL A 155 2.20 -18.81 -6.75
N GLN A 156 1.77 -19.93 -7.30
CA GLN A 156 2.62 -20.77 -8.14
C GLN A 156 2.84 -20.13 -9.51
N LEU A 157 4.08 -20.22 -9.98
CA LEU A 157 4.50 -19.75 -11.29
C LEU A 157 4.78 -20.93 -12.21
N MET A 158 4.37 -20.78 -13.47
CA MET A 158 4.73 -21.72 -14.52
C MET A 158 6.03 -21.28 -15.20
N ALA A 159 6.76 -22.20 -15.78
CA ALA A 159 8.03 -21.90 -16.44
C ALA A 159 7.86 -20.92 -17.63
N GLU A 160 6.71 -20.98 -18.28
CA GLU A 160 6.31 -20.13 -19.42
C GLU A 160 5.75 -18.78 -19.01
N ASP A 161 5.39 -18.54 -17.73
CA ASP A 161 4.84 -17.26 -17.31
C ASP A 161 5.77 -16.10 -17.72
N SER A 162 5.23 -15.13 -18.44
CA SER A 162 5.92 -13.87 -18.72
C SER A 162 5.98 -12.98 -17.47
N VAL A 163 6.74 -11.90 -17.51
CA VAL A 163 6.78 -10.89 -16.44
C VAL A 163 5.38 -10.30 -16.21
N GLU A 164 4.64 -10.10 -17.28
CA GLU A 164 3.27 -9.60 -17.28
C GLU A 164 2.29 -10.61 -16.65
N ASP A 165 2.47 -11.90 -16.87
CA ASP A 165 1.64 -12.94 -16.25
C ASP A 165 1.92 -13.04 -14.75
N ILE A 166 3.19 -12.94 -14.34
CA ILE A 166 3.60 -12.84 -12.94
C ILE A 166 2.93 -11.63 -12.29
N ALA A 167 3.01 -10.46 -12.92
CA ALA A 167 2.38 -9.25 -12.43
C ALA A 167 0.86 -9.40 -12.24
N LYS A 168 0.15 -10.01 -13.20
CA LYS A 168 -1.29 -10.28 -13.11
C LYS A 168 -1.63 -11.19 -11.93
N LYS A 169 -0.85 -12.27 -11.74
CA LYS A 169 -1.05 -13.21 -10.63
C LYS A 169 -0.87 -12.51 -9.27
N VAL A 170 0.18 -11.69 -9.14
CA VAL A 170 0.46 -10.94 -7.91
C VAL A 170 -0.63 -9.89 -7.66
N HIS A 171 -1.03 -9.11 -8.68
CA HIS A 171 -2.11 -8.14 -8.54
C HIS A 171 -3.44 -8.78 -8.13
N ALA A 172 -3.75 -9.99 -8.60
CA ALA A 172 -4.94 -10.72 -8.17
C ALA A 172 -4.91 -11.03 -6.67
N LEU A 173 -3.74 -11.39 -6.12
CA LEU A 173 -3.56 -11.57 -4.67
C LEU A 173 -3.70 -10.25 -3.91
N GLU A 174 -3.07 -9.18 -4.40
CA GLU A 174 -3.17 -7.84 -3.80
C GLU A 174 -4.62 -7.41 -3.67
N HIS A 175 -5.38 -7.45 -4.76
CA HIS A 175 -6.79 -7.02 -4.80
C HIS A 175 -7.68 -7.87 -3.89
N ARG A 176 -7.39 -9.17 -3.79
CA ARG A 176 -8.15 -10.09 -2.94
C ARG A 176 -7.90 -9.88 -1.47
N HIS A 177 -6.64 -9.68 -1.07
CA HIS A 177 -6.24 -9.77 0.33
C HIS A 177 -6.04 -8.41 1.00
N PHE A 178 -5.55 -7.40 0.28
CA PHE A 178 -5.19 -6.13 0.92
C PHE A 178 -6.36 -5.44 1.61
N PRO A 179 -7.55 -5.30 0.99
CA PRO A 179 -8.69 -4.68 1.66
C PRO A 179 -9.13 -5.45 2.91
N SER A 180 -9.16 -6.78 2.86
CA SER A 180 -9.58 -7.62 4.00
C SER A 180 -8.58 -7.57 5.16
N VAL A 181 -7.27 -7.48 4.88
CA VAL A 181 -6.24 -7.32 5.92
C VAL A 181 -6.36 -5.95 6.59
N ILE A 182 -6.62 -4.88 5.83
CA ILE A 182 -6.89 -3.54 6.37
C ILE A 182 -8.09 -3.60 7.34
N ASP A 183 -9.19 -4.21 6.94
CA ASP A 183 -10.38 -4.37 7.77
C ASP A 183 -10.09 -5.12 9.08
N GLN A 184 -9.34 -6.22 9.01
CA GLN A 184 -8.94 -6.98 10.19
C GLN A 184 -8.09 -6.16 11.17
N LEU A 185 -7.15 -5.35 10.66
CA LEU A 185 -6.31 -4.48 11.50
C LEU A 185 -7.14 -3.43 12.21
N LEU A 186 -8.06 -2.76 11.50
CA LEU A 186 -8.93 -1.74 12.08
C LEU A 186 -9.87 -2.30 13.16
N LYS A 187 -10.33 -3.55 13.01
CA LYS A 187 -11.17 -4.25 13.98
C LYS A 187 -10.40 -4.69 15.24
N LYS A 188 -9.14 -5.13 15.11
CA LYS A 188 -8.29 -5.50 16.25
C LYS A 188 -8.06 -4.33 17.20
N GLU A 189 -7.71 -3.16 16.66
CA GLU A 189 -7.51 -1.94 17.47
C GLU A 189 -8.78 -1.49 18.22
N SER A 190 -9.96 -1.91 17.77
CA SER A 190 -11.22 -1.58 18.43
C SER A 190 -11.51 -2.47 19.65
N ASN A 191 -10.86 -3.63 19.77
CA ASN A 191 -11.06 -4.60 20.84
C ASN A 191 -10.02 -4.49 21.97
N GLU A 192 -8.99 -3.65 21.79
CA GLU A 192 -7.91 -3.43 22.78
C GLU A 192 -8.10 -2.14 23.60
N VAL A 193 -9.27 -1.47 23.50
CA VAL A 193 -9.64 -0.24 24.23
C VAL A 193 -10.66 -0.52 25.32
#